data_04e7e399873f4f152088f649801d7ff9
#
_entry.id   04e7e399873f4f152088f649801d7ff9
#
_cell.length_a   1.000
_cell.length_b   1.000
_cell.length_c   1.000
_cell.angle_alpha   90.00
_cell.angle_beta   90.00
_cell.angle_gamma   90.00
#
_symmetry.space_group_name_H-M   'P 1'
#
loop_
_entity.id
_entity.type
_entity.pdbx_description
1 polymer ?
#
loop_
_entity_poly.entity_id
_entity_poly.type
_entity_poly.pdbx_seq_one_letter_code
_entity_poly.pdbx_strand_id
1 'polypeptide(L)'
;ITEEEVGRLTDEILARIPRPDKYMELKIDGSDIRLDYGAIVYAEQFAHMIHIHTTAGKTLAMRRPFKIFIQPLAPDPRFFVCGRSVIVNLEHAENFEEAAFRMKDGSCVYVSRELMKSARQAFMEYLLQRGRIS
;
A
#
# COMPACT_ATOMS: atom_id res chain seq x y z
N ILE A 1 -17.69 35.14 -8.44
CA ILE A 1 -17.20 33.85 -8.70
C ILE A 1 -18.06 32.84 -8.01
N THR A 2 -18.28 31.79 -8.66
CA THR A 2 -19.15 30.81 -8.13
C THR A 2 -18.35 29.81 -7.35
N GLU A 3 -19.06 29.06 -6.58
CA GLU A 3 -18.45 28.00 -5.89
C GLU A 3 -17.80 27.04 -6.81
N GLU A 4 -18.38 26.83 -7.95
CA GLU A 4 -17.81 25.94 -8.90
C GLU A 4 -16.50 26.38 -9.39
N GLU A 5 -16.35 27.69 -9.61
CA GLU A 5 -15.08 28.16 -10.05
C GLU A 5 -14.06 28.04 -8.98
N VAL A 6 -14.46 28.30 -7.76
CA VAL A 6 -13.57 28.10 -6.65
C VAL A 6 -13.16 26.65 -6.58
N GLY A 7 -14.11 25.77 -6.77
CA GLY A 7 -13.83 24.36 -6.75
C GLY A 7 -12.89 23.96 -7.85
N ARG A 8 -13.04 24.54 -9.01
CA ARG A 8 -12.18 24.19 -10.10
C ARG A 8 -10.75 24.61 -9.84
N LEU A 9 -10.56 25.78 -9.27
CA LEU A 9 -9.24 26.21 -8.91
C LEU A 9 -8.64 25.27 -7.88
N THR A 10 -9.46 24.85 -6.98
CA THR A 10 -9.02 23.91 -5.98
C THR A 10 -8.57 22.61 -6.62
N ASP A 11 -9.30 22.17 -7.63
CA ASP A 11 -8.94 20.96 -8.32
C ASP A 11 -7.60 21.07 -8.98
N GLU A 12 -7.29 22.21 -9.56
CA GLU A 12 -6.00 22.38 -10.16
C GLU A 12 -4.91 22.32 -9.14
N ILE A 13 -5.13 22.90 -8.00
CA ILE A 13 -4.16 22.85 -6.94
C ILE A 13 -4.00 21.43 -6.48
N LEU A 14 -5.11 20.72 -6.35
CA LEU A 14 -5.05 19.34 -5.93
C LEU A 14 -4.30 18.46 -6.90
N ALA A 15 -4.34 18.79 -8.17
CA ALA A 15 -3.60 18.04 -9.15
C ALA A 15 -2.11 18.15 -8.91
N ARG A 16 -1.65 19.24 -8.33
CA ARG A 16 -0.25 19.40 -8.03
C ARG A 16 0.10 18.97 -6.63
N ILE A 17 -0.87 18.97 -5.74
CA ILE A 17 -0.69 18.50 -4.40
C ILE A 17 -1.07 17.04 -4.39
N PRO A 18 -0.39 16.22 -3.62
CA PRO A 18 -0.78 14.80 -3.55
C PRO A 18 -2.25 14.72 -3.17
N ARG A 19 -3.03 14.02 -3.96
CA ARG A 19 -4.43 13.87 -3.68
C ARG A 19 -4.61 13.19 -2.36
N PRO A 20 -5.76 13.43 -1.70
CA PRO A 20 -6.09 12.62 -0.54
C PRO A 20 -5.98 11.18 -0.99
N ASP A 21 -5.23 10.43 -0.26
CA ASP A 21 -4.93 9.07 -0.66
C ASP A 21 -6.20 8.23 -0.63
N LYS A 22 -6.18 7.17 -1.39
CA LYS A 22 -7.22 6.18 -1.30
C LYS A 22 -7.18 5.57 0.08
N TYR A 23 -8.30 5.07 0.52
CA TYR A 23 -8.37 4.47 1.85
C TYR A 23 -9.30 3.28 1.81
N MET A 24 -9.19 2.45 2.82
CA MET A 24 -10.12 1.35 3.00
C MET A 24 -10.75 1.49 4.38
N GLU A 25 -11.98 0.98 4.50
CA GLU A 25 -12.67 0.98 5.76
C GLU A 25 -12.65 -0.41 6.33
N LEU A 26 -12.24 -0.52 7.56
CA LEU A 26 -12.09 -1.80 8.22
C LEU A 26 -12.87 -1.79 9.52
N LYS A 27 -13.35 -2.97 9.90
CA LYS A 27 -14.00 -3.11 11.19
C LYS A 27 -13.06 -3.91 12.08
N ILE A 28 -12.55 -3.26 13.10
CA ILE A 28 -11.61 -3.88 14.01
C ILE A 28 -12.16 -3.74 15.41
N ASP A 29 -12.37 -4.88 16.07
CA ASP A 29 -12.91 -4.92 17.43
C ASP A 29 -14.20 -4.12 17.52
N GLY A 30 -15.05 -4.26 16.50
CA GLY A 30 -16.34 -3.60 16.51
C GLY A 30 -16.32 -2.13 16.13
N SER A 31 -15.17 -1.56 15.89
CA SER A 31 -15.02 -0.16 15.51
C SER A 31 -14.71 -0.03 14.04
N ASP A 32 -15.32 0.96 13.40
CA ASP A 32 -15.02 1.24 12.01
C ASP A 32 -13.79 2.12 11.96
N ILE A 33 -12.79 1.69 11.21
CA ILE A 33 -11.52 2.40 11.10
C ILE A 33 -11.26 2.71 9.65
N ARG A 34 -10.87 3.94 9.38
CA ARG A 34 -10.41 4.33 8.06
C ARG A 34 -8.90 4.19 8.02
N LEU A 35 -8.42 3.45 7.03
CA LEU A 35 -7.00 3.22 6.89
C LEU A 35 -6.56 3.68 5.52
N ASP A 36 -5.76 4.74 5.47
CA ASP A 36 -5.26 5.26 4.20
C ASP A 36 -4.27 4.28 3.60
N TYR A 37 -4.28 4.15 2.29
CA TYR A 37 -3.35 3.25 1.61
C TYR A 37 -1.90 3.61 1.93
N GLY A 38 -1.61 4.89 2.01
CA GLY A 38 -0.25 5.32 2.33
C GLY A 38 0.19 4.98 3.73
N ALA A 39 -0.73 4.64 4.60
CA ALA A 39 -0.39 4.25 5.97
C ALA A 39 -0.07 2.76 6.08
N ILE A 40 -0.29 1.98 5.03
CA ILE A 40 -0.02 0.56 5.05
C ILE A 40 1.41 0.31 4.62
N VAL A 41 2.20 -0.31 5.47
CA VAL A 41 3.56 -0.70 5.11
C VAL A 41 3.51 -2.04 4.39
N TYR A 42 2.90 -3.02 5.01
CA TYR A 42 2.63 -4.30 4.38
C TYR A 42 1.57 -5.02 5.20
N ALA A 43 0.98 -6.05 4.61
CA ALA A 43 -0.03 -6.84 5.31
C ALA A 43 0.21 -8.31 5.01
N GLU A 44 -0.04 -9.14 6.00
CA GLU A 44 0.18 -10.57 5.85
C GLU A 44 -0.94 -11.33 6.54
N GLN A 45 -1.20 -12.51 6.04
CA GLN A 45 -2.20 -13.37 6.65
C GLN A 45 -1.51 -14.53 7.35
N PHE A 46 -1.79 -14.73 8.62
CA PHE A 46 -1.44 -15.96 9.28
C PHE A 46 -2.41 -16.16 10.44
N ALA A 47 -2.58 -17.41 10.83
CA ALA A 47 -3.52 -17.77 11.89
C ALA A 47 -4.92 -17.26 11.59
N HIS A 48 -5.31 -17.28 10.31
CA HIS A 48 -6.65 -16.88 9.84
C HIS A 48 -6.95 -15.41 10.05
N MET A 49 -5.94 -14.60 10.31
CA MET A 49 -6.10 -13.16 10.50
C MET A 49 -5.21 -12.41 9.54
N ILE A 50 -5.69 -11.25 9.10
CA ILE A 50 -4.87 -10.32 8.34
C ILE A 50 -4.21 -9.39 9.35
N HIS A 51 -2.88 -9.29 9.27
CA HIS A 51 -2.12 -8.40 10.13
C HIS A 51 -1.59 -7.27 9.27
N ILE A 52 -2.06 -6.05 9.52
CA ILE A 52 -1.69 -4.89 8.73
C ILE A 52 -0.69 -4.07 9.53
N HIS A 53 0.52 -3.96 9.00
CA HIS A 53 1.58 -3.17 9.66
C HIS A 53 1.52 -1.77 9.12
N THR A 54 1.37 -0.79 10.01
CA THR A 54 1.13 0.58 9.60
C THR A 54 2.33 1.47 9.88
N THR A 55 2.32 2.64 9.24
CA THR A 55 3.40 3.61 9.43
C THR A 55 3.42 4.19 10.84
N ALA A 56 2.32 4.06 11.55
CA ALA A 56 2.27 4.53 12.93
C ALA A 56 2.94 3.57 13.91
N GLY A 57 3.47 2.47 13.41
CA GLY A 57 4.08 1.47 14.27
C GLY A 57 3.10 0.52 14.90
N LYS A 58 1.84 0.62 14.55
CA LYS A 58 0.82 -0.27 15.08
C LYS A 58 0.51 -1.36 14.08
N THR A 59 0.12 -2.51 14.60
CA THR A 59 -0.34 -3.60 13.76
C THR A 59 -1.82 -3.80 14.01
N LEU A 60 -2.60 -3.72 12.95
CA LEU A 60 -4.04 -3.94 13.03
C LEU A 60 -4.31 -5.37 12.60
N ALA A 61 -5.22 -6.03 13.30
CA ALA A 61 -5.55 -7.41 12.98
C ALA A 61 -7.03 -7.54 12.73
N MET A 62 -7.38 -8.26 11.68
CA MET A 62 -8.78 -8.46 11.35
C MET A 62 -8.95 -9.79 10.65
N ARG A 63 -10.15 -10.34 10.72
CA ARG A 63 -10.44 -11.58 10.06
C ARG A 63 -11.05 -11.31 8.70
N ARG A 64 -10.37 -11.75 7.66
CA ARG A 64 -10.86 -11.58 6.30
C ARG A 64 -10.01 -12.46 5.39
N PRO A 65 -10.57 -13.13 4.39
CA PRO A 65 -9.75 -13.89 3.45
C PRO A 65 -8.77 -12.95 2.74
N PHE A 66 -7.55 -13.40 2.57
CA PHE A 66 -6.51 -12.57 1.96
C PHE A 66 -6.91 -12.12 0.55
N LYS A 67 -7.50 -13.02 -0.23
CA LYS A 67 -7.95 -12.70 -1.57
C LYS A 67 -8.92 -11.52 -1.59
N ILE A 68 -9.82 -11.49 -0.62
CA ILE A 68 -10.81 -10.42 -0.53
C ILE A 68 -10.13 -9.14 -0.07
N PHE A 69 -9.24 -9.26 0.91
CA PHE A 69 -8.55 -8.11 1.45
C PHE A 69 -7.76 -7.36 0.39
N ILE A 70 -7.08 -8.05 -0.50
CA ILE A 70 -6.21 -7.41 -1.48
C ILE A 70 -6.94 -6.91 -2.71
N GLN A 71 -8.21 -7.24 -2.90
CA GLN A 71 -8.92 -6.82 -4.09
C GLN A 71 -8.86 -5.32 -4.36
N PRO A 72 -9.09 -4.45 -3.37
CA PRO A 72 -8.99 -3.03 -3.65
C PRO A 72 -7.55 -2.53 -3.74
N LEU A 73 -6.60 -3.28 -3.20
CA LEU A 73 -5.21 -2.84 -3.17
C LEU A 73 -4.42 -3.26 -4.41
N ALA A 74 -4.68 -4.46 -4.89
CA ALA A 74 -3.88 -5.03 -5.97
C ALA A 74 -3.82 -4.17 -7.23
N PRO A 75 -4.90 -3.50 -7.65
CA PRO A 75 -4.81 -2.67 -8.84
C PRO A 75 -4.00 -1.39 -8.67
N ASP A 76 -3.73 -0.99 -7.43
CA ASP A 76 -2.98 0.23 -7.18
C ASP A 76 -1.50 -0.07 -7.39
N PRO A 77 -0.79 0.70 -8.23
CA PRO A 77 0.60 0.38 -8.56
C PRO A 77 1.56 0.45 -7.39
N ARG A 78 1.17 1.03 -6.28
CA ARG A 78 2.05 1.07 -5.12
C ARG A 78 2.10 -0.28 -4.40
N PHE A 79 1.15 -1.18 -4.66
CA PHE A 79 1.10 -2.45 -3.96
C PHE A 79 1.57 -3.61 -4.82
N PHE A 80 2.25 -4.54 -4.22
CA PHE A 80 2.71 -5.74 -4.90
C PHE A 80 2.41 -6.95 -4.03
N VAL A 81 1.76 -7.96 -4.62
CA VAL A 81 1.43 -9.19 -3.91
C VAL A 81 2.64 -10.10 -3.95
N CYS A 82 3.23 -10.35 -2.79
CA CYS A 82 4.48 -11.09 -2.68
C CYS A 82 4.32 -12.60 -2.65
N GLY A 83 3.09 -13.06 -2.54
CA GLY A 83 2.83 -14.50 -2.46
C GLY A 83 1.39 -14.70 -2.11
N ARG A 84 1.09 -15.86 -1.53
CA ARG A 84 -0.29 -16.22 -1.23
C ARG A 84 -0.86 -15.49 -0.02
N SER A 85 -0.01 -14.89 0.78
CA SER A 85 -0.48 -14.33 2.03
C SER A 85 0.19 -13.03 2.43
N VAL A 86 0.90 -12.38 1.51
CA VAL A 86 1.59 -11.13 1.85
C VAL A 86 1.46 -10.14 0.71
N ILE A 87 1.17 -8.88 1.06
CA ILE A 87 1.14 -7.78 0.09
C ILE A 87 1.94 -6.63 0.69
N VAL A 88 2.77 -6.00 -0.14
CA VAL A 88 3.68 -4.96 0.32
C VAL A 88 3.35 -3.64 -0.39
N ASN A 89 3.59 -2.54 0.32
CA ASN A 89 3.44 -1.21 -0.26
C ASN A 89 4.82 -0.73 -0.70
N LEU A 90 5.00 -0.62 -2.01
CA LEU A 90 6.29 -0.23 -2.56
C LEU A 90 6.70 1.18 -2.17
N GLU A 91 5.73 1.99 -1.81
CA GLU A 91 6.00 3.35 -1.37
C GLU A 91 6.90 3.37 -0.13
N HIS A 92 6.81 2.34 0.69
CA HIS A 92 7.59 2.25 1.92
C HIS A 92 8.75 1.27 1.82
N ALA A 93 9.03 0.79 0.61
CA ALA A 93 10.15 -0.10 0.40
C ALA A 93 11.41 0.71 0.15
N GLU A 94 12.49 0.35 0.84
CA GLU A 94 13.75 1.03 0.66
C GLU A 94 14.54 0.41 -0.48
N ASN A 95 14.58 -0.91 -0.52
CA ASN A 95 15.22 -1.60 -1.63
C ASN A 95 14.70 -3.04 -1.69
N PHE A 96 15.12 -3.74 -2.75
CA PHE A 96 14.79 -5.15 -2.90
C PHE A 96 16.07 -5.92 -3.11
N GLU A 97 16.41 -6.77 -2.17
CA GLU A 97 17.61 -7.60 -2.32
C GLU A 97 17.42 -8.91 -1.58
N GLU A 98 18.07 -9.92 -2.07
CA GLU A 98 18.03 -11.25 -1.46
C GLU A 98 16.61 -11.77 -1.25
N ALA A 99 15.79 -11.61 -2.31
CA ALA A 99 14.42 -12.12 -2.32
C ALA A 99 13.50 -11.44 -1.31
N ALA A 100 13.84 -10.25 -0.85
CA ALA A 100 13.01 -9.55 0.12
C ALA A 100 13.01 -8.05 -0.13
N PHE A 101 11.86 -7.43 0.16
CA PHE A 101 11.80 -5.99 0.21
C PHE A 101 12.23 -5.54 1.59
N ARG A 102 13.22 -4.66 1.63
CA ARG A 102 13.63 -4.06 2.89
C ARG A 102 12.84 -2.77 3.04
N MET A 103 12.03 -2.69 4.06
CA MET A 103 11.15 -1.56 4.26
C MET A 103 11.85 -0.45 5.03
N LYS A 104 11.35 0.76 4.87
CA LYS A 104 11.97 1.92 5.52
C LYS A 104 11.91 1.84 7.04
N ASP A 105 10.98 1.07 7.57
CA ASP A 105 10.88 0.92 9.03
C ASP A 105 11.77 -0.21 9.55
N GLY A 106 12.55 -0.83 8.68
CA GLY A 106 13.45 -1.90 9.08
C GLY A 106 12.91 -3.30 8.88
N SER A 107 11.64 -3.43 8.52
CA SER A 107 11.05 -4.74 8.27
C SER A 107 11.56 -5.33 6.98
N CYS A 108 11.52 -6.65 6.88
CA CYS A 108 11.83 -7.35 5.64
C CYS A 108 10.61 -8.16 5.22
N VAL A 109 10.22 -8.02 3.97
CA VAL A 109 9.07 -8.75 3.44
C VAL A 109 9.57 -9.67 2.35
N TYR A 110 9.48 -10.97 2.58
CA TYR A 110 10.03 -11.95 1.64
C TYR A 110 9.06 -12.22 0.51
N VAL A 111 9.63 -12.48 -0.66
CA VAL A 111 8.86 -12.68 -1.87
C VAL A 111 9.01 -14.14 -2.30
N SER A 112 7.92 -14.75 -2.76
CA SER A 112 7.98 -16.12 -3.28
C SER A 112 8.96 -16.19 -4.43
N ARG A 113 9.65 -17.31 -4.54
CA ARG A 113 10.66 -17.51 -5.57
C ARG A 113 10.13 -17.21 -6.96
N GLU A 114 8.95 -17.68 -7.27
CA GLU A 114 8.37 -17.49 -8.58
C GLU A 114 8.06 -16.03 -8.88
N LEU A 115 7.94 -15.20 -7.86
CA LEU A 115 7.55 -13.81 -8.03
C LEU A 115 8.72 -12.84 -7.92
N MET A 116 9.93 -13.35 -7.71
CA MET A 116 11.08 -12.48 -7.50
C MET A 116 11.35 -11.56 -8.67
N LYS A 117 11.25 -12.09 -9.87
CA LYS A 117 11.47 -11.29 -11.05
C LYS A 117 10.42 -10.21 -11.20
N SER A 118 9.16 -10.57 -10.98
CA SER A 118 8.06 -9.63 -11.04
C SER A 118 8.19 -8.57 -9.95
N ALA A 119 8.66 -8.96 -8.78
CA ALA A 119 8.83 -8.04 -7.67
C ALA A 119 9.88 -6.99 -8.00
N ARG A 120 11.00 -7.42 -8.55
CA ARG A 120 12.06 -6.49 -8.93
C ARG A 120 11.57 -5.53 -9.99
N GLN A 121 10.86 -6.06 -10.97
CA GLN A 121 10.34 -5.23 -12.04
C GLN A 121 9.30 -4.22 -11.53
N ALA A 122 8.41 -4.67 -10.67
CA ALA A 122 7.39 -3.79 -10.11
C ALA A 122 8.02 -2.66 -9.30
N PHE A 123 9.05 -2.97 -8.53
CA PHE A 123 9.72 -1.98 -7.73
C PHE A 123 10.43 -0.94 -8.61
N MET A 124 11.10 -1.41 -9.66
CA MET A 124 11.78 -0.52 -10.57
C MET A 124 10.80 0.39 -11.30
N GLU A 125 9.69 -0.16 -11.72
CA GLU A 125 8.67 0.63 -12.41
C GLU A 125 8.08 1.67 -11.48
N TYR A 126 7.86 1.30 -10.23
CA TYR A 126 7.33 2.23 -9.26
C TYR A 126 8.30 3.38 -9.03
N LEU A 127 9.59 3.09 -8.93
CA LEU A 127 10.60 4.12 -8.74
C LEU A 127 10.68 5.05 -9.95
N LEU A 128 10.56 4.50 -11.14
CA LEU A 128 10.60 5.30 -12.34
C LEU A 128 9.40 6.22 -12.43
N GLN A 129 8.25 5.77 -12.06
CA GLN A 129 7.06 6.59 -12.05
C GLN A 129 7.19 7.74 -11.08
N ARG A 130 7.73 7.47 -9.90
CA ARG A 130 7.97 8.51 -8.93
C ARG A 130 8.94 9.54 -9.47
N GLY A 131 9.98 9.08 -10.13
CA GLY A 131 10.97 9.99 -10.70
C GLY A 131 10.39 10.90 -11.76
N ARG A 132 9.45 10.38 -12.53
CA ARG A 132 8.82 11.20 -13.56
C ARG A 132 7.94 12.27 -12.98
N ILE A 133 7.30 11.97 -11.89
CA ILE A 133 6.39 12.89 -11.28
C ILE A 133 7.13 13.99 -10.55
N SER A 134 8.25 13.68 -9.98
CA SER A 134 9.04 14.69 -9.29
C SER A 134 9.90 15.47 -10.28
#